data_77feb0540dcf4397b587a5dda81ebea6
#
_entry.id   77feb0540dcf4397b587a5dda81ebea6
#
_cell.length_a   1.000
_cell.length_b   1.000
_cell.length_c   1.000
_cell.angle_alpha   90.00
_cell.angle_beta   90.00
_cell.angle_gamma   90.00
#
_symmetry.space_group_name_H-M   'P 1'
#
loop_
_entity.id
_entity.type
_entity.pdbx_description
1 polymer ?
#
loop_
_entity_poly.entity_id
_entity_poly.type
_entity_poly.pdbx_seq_one_letter_code
_entity_poly.pdbx_strand_id
1 'polypeptide(L)'
;LSMLYQNGYELYNDDNTATNLDQTELMMVFKNWTEYYTNQGLEYSVNLTTRFRTGEIPLMVGDYTYINTLSISAPEISGKWSIAKVPGTKKADGSIDHTAAAMIGTSFIVSSTVEKDGMLNEAWDFLKWWTSAQTQSNYSIELKAADGEAAEYPVANIAAIRDGGLKDEFKEVVLSLMDDLKAEPQIPGSYITGRTIRNAFVTTVSDNVDPIDTLYITLDAINTEIMNKRQEFGLNTAQE
;
A
#
# COMPACT_ATOMS: atom_id res chain seq x y z
N LEU A 1 7.16 4.07 1.50
CA LEU A 1 7.15 3.13 2.65
C LEU A 1 7.98 1.87 2.34
N SER A 2 7.82 1.21 1.19
CA SER A 2 8.59 -0.01 0.87
C SER A 2 10.10 0.18 1.04
N MET A 3 10.67 1.27 0.53
CA MET A 3 12.09 1.59 0.72
C MET A 3 12.48 1.74 2.20
N LEU A 4 11.58 2.28 3.01
CA LEU A 4 11.78 2.44 4.45
C LEU A 4 11.82 1.08 5.14
N TYR A 5 10.84 0.21 4.89
CA TYR A 5 10.77 -1.13 5.47
C TYR A 5 11.93 -2.03 5.04
N GLN A 6 12.33 -1.98 3.77
CA GLN A 6 13.48 -2.70 3.24
C GLN A 6 14.80 -2.29 3.90
N ASN A 7 14.88 -1.10 4.47
CA ASN A 7 16.02 -0.65 5.27
C ASN A 7 15.86 -0.94 6.77
N GLY A 8 14.78 -1.61 7.18
CA GLY A 8 14.55 -2.03 8.56
C GLY A 8 13.99 -0.95 9.47
N TYR A 9 13.42 0.13 8.91
CA TYR A 9 12.90 1.24 9.68
C TYR A 9 11.38 1.17 9.80
N GLU A 10 10.86 1.72 10.90
CA GLU A 10 9.45 1.87 11.19
C GLU A 10 9.03 3.34 11.06
N LEU A 11 7.80 3.55 10.57
CA LEU A 11 7.25 4.90 10.40
C LEU A 11 6.97 5.62 11.72
N TYR A 12 6.61 4.85 12.75
CA TYR A 12 6.28 5.36 14.09
C TYR A 12 7.12 4.65 15.16
N ASN A 13 7.24 5.29 16.30
CA ASN A 13 7.88 4.69 17.47
C ASN A 13 7.04 3.53 18.04
N ASP A 14 7.64 2.72 18.90
CA ASP A 14 7.03 1.49 19.45
C ASP A 14 5.71 1.76 20.19
N ASP A 15 5.58 2.92 20.82
CA ASP A 15 4.38 3.33 21.57
C ASP A 15 3.30 3.95 20.66
N ASN A 16 3.57 4.13 19.39
CA ASN A 16 2.68 4.81 18.44
C ASN A 16 2.26 6.22 18.89
N THR A 17 3.19 6.95 19.49
CA THR A 17 2.97 8.32 20.01
C THR A 17 3.59 9.41 19.13
N ALA A 18 4.54 9.05 18.27
CA ALA A 18 5.23 9.96 17.38
C ALA A 18 5.71 9.26 16.12
N THR A 19 5.98 10.05 15.07
CA THR A 19 6.67 9.54 13.88
C THR A 19 8.17 9.47 14.10
N ASN A 20 8.83 8.48 13.46
CA ASN A 20 10.29 8.34 13.42
C ASN A 20 10.93 9.11 12.26
N LEU A 21 10.17 9.91 11.53
CA LEU A 21 10.68 10.65 10.37
C LEU A 21 11.74 11.71 10.71
N ASP A 22 11.94 12.01 12.00
CA ASP A 22 13.02 12.85 12.51
C ASP A 22 14.39 12.14 12.56
N GLN A 23 14.42 10.82 12.41
CA GLN A 23 15.66 10.05 12.39
C GLN A 23 16.41 10.29 11.08
N THR A 24 17.71 10.50 11.17
CA THR A 24 18.57 10.80 10.02
C THR A 24 18.44 9.77 8.91
N GLU A 25 18.36 8.50 9.28
CA GLU A 25 18.25 7.37 8.35
C GLU A 25 16.95 7.43 7.54
N LEU A 26 15.82 7.77 8.19
CA LEU A 26 14.53 7.90 7.51
C LEU A 26 14.50 9.12 6.59
N MET A 27 15.10 10.23 7.03
CA MET A 27 15.27 11.41 6.20
C MET A 27 16.12 11.09 4.95
N MET A 28 17.14 10.26 5.09
CA MET A 28 17.96 9.82 3.94
C MET A 28 17.18 8.91 2.99
N VAL A 29 16.28 8.06 3.47
CA VAL A 29 15.37 7.28 2.60
C VAL A 29 14.46 8.22 1.81
N PHE A 30 13.91 9.25 2.44
CA PHE A 30 13.08 10.25 1.77
C PHE A 30 13.87 11.01 0.71
N LYS A 31 15.09 11.47 1.05
CA LYS A 31 16.00 12.13 0.12
C LYS A 31 16.31 11.25 -1.08
N ASN A 32 16.71 10.00 -0.87
CA ASN A 32 16.99 9.04 -1.95
C ASN A 32 15.78 8.85 -2.87
N TRP A 33 14.57 8.81 -2.30
CA TRP A 33 13.36 8.72 -3.10
C TRP A 33 13.12 9.96 -3.97
N THR A 34 13.29 11.15 -3.42
CA THR A 34 13.12 12.40 -4.19
C THR A 34 14.17 12.58 -5.28
N GLU A 35 15.39 12.06 -5.08
CA GLU A 35 16.49 12.13 -6.06
C GLU A 35 16.20 11.41 -7.38
N TYR A 36 15.33 10.40 -7.40
CA TYR A 36 14.87 9.81 -8.66
C TYR A 36 14.20 10.84 -9.58
N TYR A 37 13.55 11.83 -9.00
CA TYR A 37 12.79 12.86 -9.70
C TYR A 37 13.65 14.12 -9.96
N THR A 38 14.39 14.56 -8.95
CA THR A 38 15.19 15.80 -9.05
C THR A 38 16.49 15.60 -9.82
N ASN A 39 17.17 14.44 -9.65
CA ASN A 39 18.50 14.20 -10.23
C ASN A 39 18.45 13.27 -11.45
N GLN A 40 17.52 12.32 -11.49
CA GLN A 40 17.44 11.33 -12.58
C GLN A 40 16.33 11.63 -13.59
N GLY A 41 15.54 12.68 -13.34
CA GLY A 41 14.58 13.19 -14.31
C GLY A 41 13.31 12.35 -14.46
N LEU A 42 12.95 11.53 -13.48
CA LEU A 42 11.65 10.87 -13.49
C LEU A 42 10.55 11.92 -13.35
N GLU A 43 9.52 11.81 -14.16
CA GLU A 43 8.33 12.65 -14.04
C GLU A 43 7.38 12.09 -12.97
N TYR A 44 6.91 12.93 -12.04
CA TYR A 44 6.03 12.49 -10.94
C TYR A 44 4.54 12.59 -11.27
N SER A 45 4.17 13.32 -12.32
CA SER A 45 2.76 13.55 -12.70
C SER A 45 2.51 13.09 -14.13
N VAL A 46 2.39 11.79 -14.32
CA VAL A 46 2.19 11.18 -15.63
C VAL A 46 1.01 10.22 -15.63
N ASN A 47 0.39 10.04 -16.78
CA ASN A 47 -0.57 8.95 -16.97
C ASN A 47 0.19 7.63 -17.20
N LEU A 48 0.44 6.91 -16.11
CA LEU A 48 1.20 5.65 -16.12
C LEU A 48 0.60 4.61 -17.06
N THR A 49 -0.73 4.45 -17.04
CA THR A 49 -1.43 3.48 -17.90
C THR A 49 -1.18 3.76 -19.38
N THR A 50 -1.34 5.01 -19.79
CA THR A 50 -1.12 5.40 -21.20
C THR A 50 0.32 5.19 -21.62
N ARG A 51 1.28 5.64 -20.81
CA ARG A 51 2.70 5.52 -21.13
C ARG A 51 3.22 4.07 -21.11
N PHE A 52 2.70 3.26 -20.18
CA PHE A 52 3.00 1.83 -20.17
C PHE A 52 2.43 1.14 -21.42
N ARG A 53 1.17 1.42 -21.77
CA ARG A 53 0.49 0.89 -22.95
C ARG A 53 1.22 1.22 -24.26
N THR A 54 1.77 2.44 -24.38
CA THR A 54 2.53 2.87 -25.57
C THR A 54 3.99 2.40 -25.57
N GLY A 55 4.45 1.77 -24.49
CA GLY A 55 5.85 1.32 -24.35
C GLY A 55 6.84 2.46 -23.99
N GLU A 56 6.35 3.67 -23.73
CA GLU A 56 7.18 4.80 -23.33
C GLU A 56 7.79 4.56 -21.93
N ILE A 57 7.02 3.98 -21.02
CA ILE A 57 7.51 3.53 -19.71
C ILE A 57 7.43 1.99 -19.67
N PRO A 58 8.55 1.28 -19.83
CA PRO A 58 8.54 -0.18 -19.87
C PRO A 58 8.41 -0.85 -18.51
N LEU A 59 8.64 -0.12 -17.42
CA LEU A 59 8.56 -0.61 -16.05
C LEU A 59 7.73 0.37 -15.20
N MET A 60 6.87 -0.19 -14.35
CA MET A 60 6.10 0.58 -13.39
C MET A 60 5.93 -0.20 -12.08
N VAL A 61 5.72 0.52 -10.99
CA VAL A 61 5.35 -0.06 -9.69
C VAL A 61 3.89 0.26 -9.41
N GLY A 62 3.12 -0.75 -9.03
CA GLY A 62 1.71 -0.61 -8.70
C GLY A 62 1.25 -1.73 -7.78
N ASP A 63 0.01 -1.67 -7.32
CA ASP A 63 -0.60 -2.78 -6.62
C ASP A 63 -1.07 -3.87 -7.61
N TYR A 64 -1.33 -5.08 -7.10
CA TYR A 64 -1.65 -6.20 -7.99
C TYR A 64 -3.02 -6.06 -8.68
N THR A 65 -3.91 -5.21 -8.18
CA THR A 65 -5.20 -4.92 -8.82
C THR A 65 -5.02 -4.20 -10.15
N TYR A 66 -3.81 -3.67 -10.39
CA TYR A 66 -3.47 -3.04 -11.67
C TYR A 66 -3.51 -4.01 -12.86
N ILE A 67 -3.43 -5.32 -12.61
CA ILE A 67 -3.66 -6.37 -13.61
C ILE A 67 -5.03 -6.16 -14.29
N ASN A 68 -6.07 -5.91 -13.48
CA ASN A 68 -7.42 -5.65 -14.00
C ASN A 68 -7.47 -4.34 -14.79
N THR A 69 -6.83 -3.29 -14.27
CA THR A 69 -6.75 -2.00 -14.96
C THR A 69 -6.14 -2.15 -16.36
N LEU A 70 -5.03 -2.88 -16.50
CA LEU A 70 -4.41 -3.13 -17.80
C LEU A 70 -5.28 -4.01 -18.69
N SER A 71 -5.93 -5.03 -18.16
CA SER A 71 -6.82 -5.92 -18.90
C SER A 71 -8.00 -5.16 -19.53
N ILE A 72 -8.51 -4.11 -18.85
CA ILE A 72 -9.61 -3.27 -19.35
C ILE A 72 -9.10 -2.19 -20.29
N SER A 73 -8.09 -1.43 -19.88
CA SER A 73 -7.69 -0.18 -20.53
C SER A 73 -6.62 -0.34 -21.60
N ALA A 74 -5.97 -1.51 -21.67
CA ALA A 74 -4.87 -1.78 -22.59
C ALA A 74 -4.92 -3.20 -23.19
N PRO A 75 -6.05 -3.64 -23.76
CA PRO A 75 -6.20 -5.01 -24.28
C PRO A 75 -5.22 -5.31 -25.44
N GLU A 76 -4.75 -4.30 -26.17
CA GLU A 76 -3.80 -4.45 -27.28
C GLU A 76 -2.39 -4.87 -26.85
N ILE A 77 -2.06 -4.74 -25.58
CA ILE A 77 -0.79 -5.23 -25.03
C ILE A 77 -0.97 -6.51 -24.20
N SER A 78 -2.13 -7.15 -24.26
CA SER A 78 -2.38 -8.43 -23.60
C SER A 78 -1.32 -9.47 -24.03
N GLY A 79 -0.74 -10.16 -23.05
CA GLY A 79 0.34 -11.14 -23.25
C GLY A 79 1.72 -10.54 -23.59
N LYS A 80 1.88 -9.20 -23.56
CA LYS A 80 3.16 -8.53 -23.83
C LYS A 80 3.79 -7.93 -22.56
N TRP A 81 3.22 -8.17 -21.41
CA TRP A 81 3.70 -7.71 -20.11
C TRP A 81 3.55 -8.81 -19.06
N SER A 82 4.30 -8.69 -18.00
CA SER A 82 4.24 -9.57 -16.84
C SER A 82 4.47 -8.78 -15.57
N ILE A 83 4.38 -9.45 -14.42
CA ILE A 83 4.62 -8.87 -13.10
C ILE A 83 5.81 -9.53 -12.44
N ALA A 84 6.44 -8.81 -11.54
CA ALA A 84 7.53 -9.30 -10.70
C ALA A 84 7.40 -8.70 -9.30
N LYS A 85 8.11 -9.24 -8.32
CA LYS A 85 8.25 -8.60 -7.01
C LYS A 85 8.78 -7.18 -7.16
N VAL A 86 8.40 -6.29 -6.24
CA VAL A 86 9.00 -4.95 -6.19
C VAL A 86 10.52 -5.05 -6.08
N PRO A 87 11.27 -4.10 -6.66
CA PRO A 87 12.71 -4.03 -6.47
C PRO A 87 13.07 -4.03 -5.00
N GLY A 88 14.03 -4.83 -4.61
CA GLY A 88 14.44 -4.99 -3.23
C GLY A 88 15.76 -4.32 -2.89
N THR A 89 16.02 -4.18 -1.60
CA THR A 89 17.27 -3.66 -1.05
C THR A 89 18.20 -4.81 -0.68
N LYS A 90 19.45 -4.77 -1.17
CA LYS A 90 20.46 -5.78 -0.83
C LYS A 90 20.94 -5.61 0.61
N LYS A 91 20.82 -6.65 1.41
CA LYS A 91 21.30 -6.72 2.80
C LYS A 91 22.78 -7.04 2.89
N ALA A 92 23.36 -6.85 4.08
CA ALA A 92 24.76 -7.10 4.34
C ALA A 92 25.15 -8.58 4.15
N ASP A 93 24.23 -9.51 4.36
CA ASP A 93 24.43 -10.96 4.17
C ASP A 93 24.30 -11.38 2.68
N GLY A 94 24.02 -10.43 1.79
CA GLY A 94 23.86 -10.66 0.35
C GLY A 94 22.46 -11.01 -0.08
N SER A 95 21.51 -11.24 0.83
CA SER A 95 20.08 -11.42 0.51
C SER A 95 19.46 -10.13 -0.02
N ILE A 96 18.31 -10.25 -0.69
CA ILE A 96 17.55 -9.11 -1.19
C ILE A 96 16.23 -9.09 -0.42
N ASP A 97 15.97 -7.98 0.24
CA ASP A 97 14.72 -7.71 0.95
C ASP A 97 13.72 -7.08 -0.02
N HIS A 98 12.66 -7.80 -0.33
CA HIS A 98 11.57 -7.37 -1.21
C HIS A 98 10.34 -6.84 -0.45
N THR A 99 10.48 -6.51 0.84
CA THR A 99 9.36 -6.00 1.64
C THR A 99 8.63 -4.87 0.91
N ALA A 100 7.34 -5.05 0.73
CA ALA A 100 6.47 -4.09 0.08
C ALA A 100 5.44 -3.57 1.07
N ALA A 101 5.25 -2.24 1.08
CA ALA A 101 4.18 -1.63 1.86
C ALA A 101 2.83 -2.02 1.26
N ALA A 102 1.94 -2.54 2.10
CA ALA A 102 0.58 -2.89 1.72
C ALA A 102 -0.41 -1.90 2.35
N MET A 103 -1.35 -1.42 1.55
CA MET A 103 -2.49 -0.67 2.04
C MET A 103 -3.69 -1.60 2.20
N ILE A 104 -4.48 -1.39 3.24
CA ILE A 104 -5.79 -2.05 3.39
C ILE A 104 -6.76 -1.35 2.43
N GLY A 105 -7.19 -2.08 1.38
CA GLY A 105 -8.11 -1.52 0.38
C GLY A 105 -9.54 -1.40 0.88
N THR A 106 -10.05 -2.46 1.53
CA THR A 106 -11.44 -2.54 1.99
C THR A 106 -11.51 -3.28 3.31
N SER A 107 -12.29 -2.77 4.24
CA SER A 107 -12.57 -3.40 5.54
C SER A 107 -14.07 -3.44 5.81
N PHE A 108 -14.53 -4.46 6.49
CA PHE A 108 -15.89 -4.50 7.02
C PHE A 108 -15.92 -3.92 8.43
N ILE A 109 -16.93 -3.10 8.69
CA ILE A 109 -17.18 -2.52 10.00
C ILE A 109 -18.55 -2.96 10.47
N VAL A 110 -18.60 -3.56 11.65
CA VAL A 110 -19.86 -3.88 12.32
C VAL A 110 -20.28 -2.68 13.15
N SER A 111 -21.43 -2.10 12.84
CA SER A 111 -21.98 -0.95 13.57
C SER A 111 -22.45 -1.37 14.98
N SER A 112 -22.32 -0.47 15.96
CA SER A 112 -22.91 -0.64 17.29
C SER A 112 -24.44 -0.80 17.27
N THR A 113 -25.11 -0.37 16.21
CA THR A 113 -26.55 -0.58 15.99
C THR A 113 -26.88 -2.07 15.85
N VAL A 114 -26.02 -2.82 15.17
CA VAL A 114 -26.18 -4.27 14.99
C VAL A 114 -26.20 -5.01 16.34
N GLU A 115 -25.33 -4.59 17.27
CA GLU A 115 -25.30 -5.12 18.63
C GLU A 115 -26.58 -4.76 19.40
N LYS A 116 -27.03 -3.50 19.32
CA LYS A 116 -28.28 -3.03 19.96
C LYS A 116 -29.52 -3.76 19.46
N ASP A 117 -29.53 -4.12 18.18
CA ASP A 117 -30.64 -4.84 17.55
C ASP A 117 -30.54 -6.37 17.76
N GLY A 118 -29.51 -6.83 18.49
CA GLY A 118 -29.33 -8.25 18.80
C GLY A 118 -28.87 -9.11 17.62
N MET A 119 -28.36 -8.51 16.55
CA MET A 119 -27.98 -9.17 15.29
C MET A 119 -26.46 -9.36 15.13
N LEU A 120 -25.70 -9.28 16.21
CA LEU A 120 -24.23 -9.34 16.15
C LEU A 120 -23.74 -10.70 15.62
N ASN A 121 -24.39 -11.79 16.01
CA ASN A 121 -24.01 -13.12 15.56
C ASN A 121 -24.26 -13.34 14.07
N GLU A 122 -25.39 -12.88 13.57
CA GLU A 122 -25.76 -12.95 12.15
C GLU A 122 -24.77 -12.12 11.28
N ALA A 123 -24.45 -10.91 11.74
CA ALA A 123 -23.46 -10.08 11.08
C ALA A 123 -22.07 -10.75 11.06
N TRP A 124 -21.68 -11.36 12.18
CA TRP A 124 -20.41 -12.08 12.27
C TRP A 124 -20.39 -13.34 11.40
N ASP A 125 -21.49 -14.09 11.32
CA ASP A 125 -21.61 -15.24 10.45
C ASP A 125 -21.56 -14.87 8.97
N PHE A 126 -22.17 -13.73 8.59
CA PHE A 126 -22.02 -13.17 7.24
C PHE A 126 -20.56 -12.83 6.93
N LEU A 127 -19.86 -12.15 7.84
CA LEU A 127 -18.45 -11.78 7.63
C LEU A 127 -17.56 -13.02 7.48
N LYS A 128 -17.73 -14.04 8.31
CA LYS A 128 -17.01 -15.31 8.21
C LYS A 128 -17.28 -16.01 6.88
N TRP A 129 -18.53 -16.03 6.46
CA TRP A 129 -18.90 -16.60 5.16
C TRP A 129 -18.28 -15.82 4.01
N TRP A 130 -18.42 -14.49 4.00
CA TRP A 130 -17.90 -13.64 2.92
C TRP A 130 -16.36 -13.71 2.81
N THR A 131 -15.66 -13.72 3.92
CA THR A 131 -14.18 -13.77 3.94
C THR A 131 -13.60 -15.17 3.83
N SER A 132 -14.44 -16.21 3.75
CA SER A 132 -13.97 -17.59 3.59
C SER A 132 -13.28 -17.79 2.23
N ALA A 133 -12.28 -18.67 2.19
CA ALA A 133 -11.55 -18.98 0.96
C ALA A 133 -12.50 -19.46 -0.14
N GLN A 134 -13.44 -20.31 0.20
CA GLN A 134 -14.40 -20.88 -0.76
C GLN A 134 -15.28 -19.80 -1.40
N THR A 135 -15.87 -18.90 -0.58
CA THR A 135 -16.73 -17.83 -1.07
C THR A 135 -15.94 -16.86 -1.95
N GLN A 136 -14.76 -16.44 -1.51
CA GLN A 136 -13.91 -15.50 -2.26
C GLN A 136 -13.43 -16.11 -3.58
N SER A 137 -13.04 -17.39 -3.59
CA SER A 137 -12.62 -18.08 -4.81
C SER A 137 -13.77 -18.23 -5.79
N ASN A 138 -14.93 -18.74 -5.33
CA ASN A 138 -16.12 -18.90 -6.17
C ASN A 138 -16.55 -17.56 -6.76
N TYR A 139 -16.61 -16.51 -5.93
CA TYR A 139 -17.00 -15.16 -6.38
C TYR A 139 -16.09 -14.65 -7.49
N SER A 140 -14.77 -14.81 -7.34
CA SER A 140 -13.79 -14.40 -8.36
C SER A 140 -14.00 -15.18 -9.67
N ILE A 141 -14.19 -16.50 -9.59
CA ILE A 141 -14.39 -17.36 -10.78
C ILE A 141 -15.70 -17.03 -11.48
N GLU A 142 -16.79 -16.91 -10.74
CA GLU A 142 -18.11 -16.64 -11.31
C GLU A 142 -18.19 -15.26 -11.94
N LEU A 143 -17.60 -14.25 -11.30
CA LEU A 143 -17.56 -12.90 -11.84
C LEU A 143 -16.77 -12.85 -13.15
N LYS A 144 -15.62 -13.53 -13.20
CA LYS A 144 -14.82 -13.66 -14.41
C LYS A 144 -15.56 -14.42 -15.52
N ALA A 145 -16.30 -15.46 -15.18
CA ALA A 145 -17.09 -16.23 -16.15
C ALA A 145 -18.25 -15.41 -16.72
N ALA A 146 -18.87 -14.52 -15.92
CA ALA A 146 -19.98 -13.70 -16.35
C ALA A 146 -19.55 -12.51 -17.20
N ASP A 147 -18.49 -11.78 -16.78
CA ASP A 147 -18.13 -10.48 -17.34
C ASP A 147 -16.72 -10.45 -17.96
N GLY A 148 -16.04 -11.61 -18.01
CA GLY A 148 -14.73 -11.77 -18.66
C GLY A 148 -13.54 -11.47 -17.75
N GLU A 149 -12.34 -11.57 -18.30
CA GLU A 149 -11.04 -11.42 -17.61
C GLU A 149 -10.91 -10.09 -16.85
N ALA A 150 -11.54 -9.04 -17.36
CA ALA A 150 -11.49 -7.71 -16.75
C ALA A 150 -12.29 -7.59 -15.47
N ALA A 151 -13.24 -8.49 -15.25
CA ALA A 151 -14.10 -8.51 -14.06
C ALA A 151 -13.55 -9.39 -12.94
N GLU A 152 -12.35 -9.93 -13.08
CA GLU A 152 -11.72 -10.72 -12.03
C GLU A 152 -11.62 -9.91 -10.73
N TYR A 153 -12.17 -10.46 -9.64
CA TYR A 153 -12.19 -9.79 -8.35
C TYR A 153 -10.90 -10.04 -7.57
N PRO A 154 -10.12 -8.98 -7.26
CA PRO A 154 -8.92 -9.14 -6.46
C PRO A 154 -9.28 -9.45 -5.00
N VAL A 155 -8.85 -10.61 -4.53
CA VAL A 155 -9.13 -11.11 -3.18
C VAL A 155 -7.91 -11.01 -2.28
N ALA A 156 -8.14 -10.80 -0.97
CA ALA A 156 -7.06 -10.75 0.03
C ALA A 156 -6.81 -12.11 0.71
N ASN A 157 -7.71 -13.08 0.56
CA ASN A 157 -7.54 -14.40 1.15
C ASN A 157 -6.55 -15.22 0.32
N ILE A 158 -5.41 -15.59 0.91
CA ILE A 158 -4.31 -16.30 0.23
C ILE A 158 -4.77 -17.63 -0.40
N ALA A 159 -5.63 -18.39 0.30
CA ALA A 159 -6.15 -19.63 -0.25
C ALA A 159 -7.09 -19.35 -1.45
N ALA A 160 -7.88 -18.28 -1.38
CA ALA A 160 -8.73 -17.88 -2.49
C ALA A 160 -7.93 -17.36 -3.71
N ILE A 161 -6.79 -16.69 -3.50
CA ILE A 161 -5.88 -16.33 -4.61
C ILE A 161 -5.38 -17.60 -5.31
N ARG A 162 -4.97 -18.61 -4.52
CA ARG A 162 -4.47 -19.89 -5.05
C ARG A 162 -5.50 -20.61 -5.89
N ASP A 163 -6.75 -20.66 -5.43
CA ASP A 163 -7.83 -21.44 -6.03
C ASP A 163 -8.76 -20.60 -6.93
N GLY A 164 -8.55 -19.30 -7.02
CA GLY A 164 -9.37 -18.35 -7.75
C GLY A 164 -9.03 -18.22 -9.24
N GLY A 165 -9.66 -17.22 -9.87
CA GLY A 165 -9.63 -17.00 -11.31
C GLY A 165 -8.37 -16.33 -11.88
N LEU A 166 -7.44 -15.88 -11.03
CA LEU A 166 -6.20 -15.23 -11.48
C LEU A 166 -5.40 -16.15 -12.39
N LYS A 167 -4.82 -15.62 -13.47
CA LYS A 167 -3.97 -16.39 -14.38
C LYS A 167 -2.77 -16.97 -13.65
N ASP A 168 -2.41 -18.22 -13.98
CA ASP A 168 -1.35 -18.94 -13.28
C ASP A 168 0.01 -18.21 -13.35
N GLU A 169 0.32 -17.54 -14.47
CA GLU A 169 1.53 -16.73 -14.62
C GLU A 169 1.64 -15.57 -13.61
N PHE A 170 0.50 -15.00 -13.20
CA PHE A 170 0.45 -13.93 -12.18
C PHE A 170 0.30 -14.49 -10.76
N LYS A 171 -0.40 -15.61 -10.64
CA LYS A 171 -0.74 -16.24 -9.37
C LYS A 171 0.50 -16.55 -8.52
N GLU A 172 1.52 -17.16 -9.10
CA GLU A 172 2.76 -17.48 -8.40
C GLU A 172 3.48 -16.24 -7.87
N VAL A 173 3.53 -15.18 -8.69
CA VAL A 173 4.16 -13.92 -8.28
C VAL A 173 3.36 -13.25 -7.16
N VAL A 174 2.03 -13.15 -7.30
CA VAL A 174 1.15 -12.55 -6.29
C VAL A 174 1.25 -13.32 -4.96
N LEU A 175 1.22 -14.65 -4.98
CA LEU A 175 1.37 -15.47 -3.78
C LEU A 175 2.75 -15.26 -3.12
N SER A 176 3.80 -15.18 -3.93
CA SER A 176 5.15 -14.91 -3.40
C SER A 176 5.31 -13.49 -2.82
N LEU A 177 4.51 -12.53 -3.30
CA LEU A 177 4.47 -11.17 -2.75
C LEU A 177 3.80 -11.12 -1.37
N MET A 178 2.81 -11.99 -1.12
CA MET A 178 2.07 -11.99 0.15
C MET A 178 2.97 -12.23 1.37
N ASP A 179 4.07 -12.99 1.20
CA ASP A 179 5.04 -13.25 2.26
C ASP A 179 5.92 -12.02 2.58
N ASP A 180 6.04 -11.09 1.62
CA ASP A 180 6.87 -9.89 1.72
C ASP A 180 6.04 -8.63 2.05
N LEU A 181 4.72 -8.76 2.26
CA LEU A 181 3.88 -7.60 2.55
C LEU A 181 4.01 -7.15 4.01
N LYS A 182 4.14 -5.84 4.18
CA LYS A 182 4.06 -5.18 5.49
C LYS A 182 2.99 -4.09 5.44
N ALA A 183 2.01 -4.22 6.34
CA ALA A 183 0.91 -3.26 6.41
C ALA A 183 1.43 -1.87 6.85
N GLU A 184 0.84 -0.83 6.26
CA GLU A 184 1.02 0.53 6.77
C GLU A 184 0.33 0.64 8.13
N PRO A 185 1.04 1.08 9.19
CA PRO A 185 0.46 1.21 10.52
C PRO A 185 -0.68 2.24 10.53
N GLN A 186 -1.85 1.82 11.03
CA GLN A 186 -3.01 2.69 11.18
C GLN A 186 -3.14 3.09 12.66
N ILE A 187 -2.51 4.20 13.02
CA ILE A 187 -2.56 4.77 14.37
C ILE A 187 -3.46 6.01 14.41
N PRO A 188 -3.95 6.44 15.58
CA PRO A 188 -4.69 7.70 15.70
C PRO A 188 -3.90 8.87 15.10
N GLY A 189 -4.48 9.59 14.13
CA GLY A 189 -3.83 10.69 13.43
C GLY A 189 -2.96 10.30 12.23
N SER A 190 -2.77 9.00 11.93
CA SER A 190 -1.93 8.54 10.80
C SER A 190 -2.35 9.07 9.43
N TYR A 191 -3.62 9.40 9.25
CA TYR A 191 -4.14 9.93 7.98
C TYR A 191 -3.42 11.22 7.53
N ILE A 192 -2.87 12.01 8.46
CA ILE A 192 -2.11 13.21 8.12
C ILE A 192 -0.71 12.87 7.62
N THR A 193 -0.10 11.80 8.13
CA THR A 193 1.30 11.45 7.84
C THR A 193 1.53 11.23 6.36
N GLY A 194 0.73 10.37 5.72
CA GLY A 194 0.85 10.11 4.28
C GLY A 194 0.62 11.35 3.43
N ARG A 195 -0.39 12.18 3.78
CA ARG A 195 -0.67 13.45 3.12
C ARG A 195 0.51 14.43 3.25
N THR A 196 1.08 14.52 4.42
CA THR A 196 2.15 15.45 4.72
C THR A 196 3.46 15.05 4.04
N ILE A 197 3.82 13.75 4.06
CA ILE A 197 4.95 13.21 3.30
C ILE A 197 4.77 13.47 1.80
N ARG A 198 3.56 13.27 1.27
CA ARG A 198 3.27 13.57 -0.14
C ARG A 198 3.45 15.04 -0.46
N ASN A 199 2.98 15.94 0.42
CA ASN A 199 3.16 17.38 0.22
C ASN A 199 4.64 17.75 0.25
N ALA A 200 5.41 17.23 1.22
CA ALA A 200 6.87 17.42 1.27
C ALA A 200 7.54 16.94 -0.01
N PHE A 201 7.16 15.78 -0.53
CA PHE A 201 7.64 15.26 -1.81
C PHE A 201 7.34 16.20 -2.97
N VAL A 202 6.08 16.63 -3.11
CA VAL A 202 5.67 17.52 -4.20
C VAL A 202 6.44 18.85 -4.13
N THR A 203 6.55 19.45 -2.94
CA THR A 203 7.33 20.69 -2.74
C THR A 203 8.79 20.50 -3.12
N THR A 204 9.42 19.41 -2.64
CA THR A 204 10.82 19.11 -3.01
C THR A 204 11.02 19.02 -4.52
N VAL A 205 10.16 18.27 -5.20
CA VAL A 205 10.32 17.98 -6.64
C VAL A 205 9.92 19.16 -7.51
N SER A 206 8.83 19.90 -7.15
CA SER A 206 8.33 21.02 -7.95
C SER A 206 9.15 22.28 -7.77
N ASP A 207 9.57 22.57 -6.54
CA ASP A 207 10.21 23.84 -6.18
C ASP A 207 11.74 23.71 -6.06
N ASN A 208 12.25 22.48 -6.22
CA ASN A 208 13.68 22.13 -6.13
C ASN A 208 14.31 22.58 -4.81
N VAL A 209 13.62 22.37 -3.71
CA VAL A 209 14.09 22.68 -2.35
C VAL A 209 14.70 21.47 -1.67
N ASP A 210 15.46 21.69 -0.60
CA ASP A 210 16.11 20.59 0.12
C ASP A 210 15.08 19.61 0.68
N PRO A 211 15.19 18.31 0.39
CA PRO A 211 14.23 17.29 0.84
C PRO A 211 14.22 17.12 2.35
N ILE A 212 15.35 17.27 3.03
CA ILE A 212 15.47 17.10 4.47
C ILE A 212 14.75 18.26 5.17
N ASP A 213 15.01 19.48 4.75
CA ASP A 213 14.35 20.67 5.28
C ASP A 213 12.82 20.59 5.06
N THR A 214 12.42 20.19 3.85
CA THR A 214 11.00 20.07 3.51
C THR A 214 10.29 19.01 4.35
N LEU A 215 10.94 17.87 4.61
CA LEU A 215 10.37 16.84 5.47
C LEU A 215 10.35 17.31 6.93
N TYR A 216 11.44 17.92 7.39
CA TYR A 216 11.60 18.33 8.80
C TYR A 216 10.50 19.29 9.27
N ILE A 217 10.13 20.29 8.45
CA ILE A 217 9.07 21.25 8.79
C ILE A 217 7.68 20.60 8.93
N THR A 218 7.52 19.36 8.48
CA THR A 218 6.25 18.64 8.55
C THR A 218 6.06 17.82 9.83
N LEU A 219 7.13 17.58 10.56
CA LEU A 219 7.14 16.68 11.72
C LEU A 219 6.22 17.15 12.84
N ASP A 220 6.25 18.46 13.13
CA ASP A 220 5.43 19.05 14.20
C ASP A 220 3.93 18.85 13.93
N ALA A 221 3.50 19.04 12.69
CA ALA A 221 2.11 18.83 12.30
C ALA A 221 1.69 17.35 12.44
N ILE A 222 2.57 16.41 12.09
CA ILE A 222 2.30 14.98 12.22
C ILE A 222 2.16 14.61 13.70
N ASN A 223 3.14 14.96 14.51
CA ASN A 223 3.17 14.60 15.94
C ASN A 223 2.04 15.28 16.72
N THR A 224 1.74 16.54 16.42
CA THR A 224 0.61 17.26 17.03
C THR A 224 -0.71 16.55 16.73
N GLU A 225 -0.94 16.11 15.50
CA GLU A 225 -2.19 15.42 15.16
C GLU A 225 -2.30 14.04 15.79
N ILE A 226 -1.19 13.29 15.85
CA ILE A 226 -1.15 12.01 16.58
C ILE A 226 -1.55 12.24 18.06
N MET A 227 -0.98 13.23 18.72
CA MET A 227 -1.31 13.56 20.11
C MET A 227 -2.78 13.98 20.29
N ASN A 228 -3.27 14.86 19.42
CA ASN A 228 -4.66 15.33 19.48
C ASN A 228 -5.65 14.16 19.34
N LYS A 229 -5.41 13.26 18.40
CA LYS A 229 -6.29 12.11 18.18
C LYS A 229 -6.19 11.06 19.28
N ARG A 230 -5.01 10.85 19.84
CA ARG A 230 -4.85 9.99 21.02
C ARG A 230 -5.62 10.54 22.21
N GLN A 231 -5.59 11.85 22.44
CA GLN A 231 -6.36 12.51 23.49
C GLN A 231 -7.88 12.41 23.23
N GLU A 232 -8.32 12.66 21.99
CA GLU A 232 -9.73 12.54 21.59
C GLU A 232 -10.28 11.13 21.85
N PHE A 233 -9.47 10.10 21.62
CA PHE A 233 -9.86 8.70 21.86
C PHE A 233 -9.61 8.21 23.30
N GLY A 234 -9.18 9.08 24.21
CA GLY A 234 -8.89 8.70 25.60
C GLY A 234 -7.69 7.75 25.75
N LEU A 235 -6.81 7.69 24.76
CA LEU A 235 -5.58 6.91 24.82
C LEU A 235 -4.53 7.71 25.60
N ASN A 236 -3.78 7.02 26.47
CA ASN A 236 -2.73 7.67 27.25
C ASN A 236 -1.76 8.42 26.32
N THR A 237 -1.68 9.73 26.48
CA THR A 237 -0.53 10.50 26.02
C THR A 237 0.67 10.03 26.83
N ALA A 238 1.86 9.90 26.23
CA ALA A 238 3.05 9.48 26.96
C ALA A 238 3.09 10.17 28.33
N GLN A 239 3.24 9.37 29.39
CA GLN A 239 3.40 9.93 30.73
C GLN A 239 4.64 10.83 30.74
N GLU A 240 4.44 12.05 31.14
CA GLU A 240 5.51 13.00 31.43
C GLU A 240 6.57 12.43 32.38
#